data_74834b940eb2b4305b23b6f1346bd8fa
#
_entry.id   74834b940eb2b4305b23b6f1346bd8fa
#
_cell.length_a   1.000
_cell.length_b   1.000
_cell.length_c   1.000
_cell.angle_alpha   90.00
_cell.angle_beta   90.00
_cell.angle_gamma   90.00
#
_symmetry.space_group_name_H-M   'P 1'
#
loop_
_entity.id
_entity.type
_entity.pdbx_description
1 polymer ?
#
loop_
_entity_poly.entity_id
_entity_poly.type
_entity_poly.pdbx_seq_one_letter_code
_entity_poly.pdbx_strand_id
1 'polypeptide(L)'
;MQYHSPENFSSAAYIAANAQGSVRFLAGGTDVLVQLRSEMFTPDTLIDIKKADGACCIERSADDGWRIGAAVTGAEMSEHKHLKSDWPGVVEAVDLIGSTQIQGRATLVGNLCNGSPAADSVPALVAADACIVVQSLSGERTMNVMDCLLYTSDAADELRS
;
A
#
# COMPACT_ATOMS: atom_id res chain seq x y z
N MET A 1 -1.14 -7.09 -21.90
CA MET A 1 -1.54 -6.59 -20.57
C MET A 1 -3.01 -6.22 -20.56
N GLN A 2 -3.81 -6.79 -19.67
CA GLN A 2 -5.20 -6.41 -19.42
C GLN A 2 -5.25 -5.38 -18.28
N TYR A 3 -6.17 -4.43 -18.36
CA TYR A 3 -6.37 -3.42 -17.31
C TYR A 3 -7.77 -3.54 -16.74
N HIS A 4 -7.87 -3.56 -15.40
CA HIS A 4 -9.11 -3.61 -14.66
C HIS A 4 -9.15 -2.50 -13.62
N SER A 5 -10.36 -1.95 -13.36
CA SER A 5 -10.59 -0.93 -12.34
C SER A 5 -11.87 -1.29 -11.56
N PRO A 6 -11.78 -2.26 -10.65
CA PRO A 6 -12.93 -2.75 -9.89
C PRO A 6 -13.45 -1.71 -8.88
N GLU A 7 -14.74 -1.79 -8.57
CA GLU A 7 -15.42 -0.88 -7.66
C GLU A 7 -15.32 -1.30 -6.18
N ASN A 8 -14.78 -2.49 -5.89
CA ASN A 8 -14.56 -2.98 -4.53
C ASN A 8 -13.37 -3.95 -4.46
N PHE A 9 -12.83 -4.15 -3.25
CA PHE A 9 -11.67 -5.01 -3.03
C PHE A 9 -11.97 -6.50 -3.27
N SER A 10 -13.19 -6.96 -3.03
CA SER A 10 -13.57 -8.37 -3.30
C SER A 10 -13.50 -8.67 -4.80
N SER A 11 -13.97 -7.75 -5.64
CA SER A 11 -13.84 -7.86 -7.10
C SER A 11 -12.38 -7.79 -7.54
N ALA A 12 -11.57 -6.94 -6.91
CA ALA A 12 -10.13 -6.88 -7.17
C ALA A 12 -9.44 -8.20 -6.86
N ALA A 13 -9.74 -8.80 -5.69
CA ALA A 13 -9.23 -10.10 -5.28
C ALA A 13 -9.69 -11.22 -6.23
N TYR A 14 -10.96 -11.20 -6.67
CA TYR A 14 -11.48 -12.16 -7.63
C TYR A 14 -10.77 -12.08 -8.99
N ILE A 15 -10.56 -10.87 -9.52
CA ILE A 15 -9.82 -10.67 -10.78
C ILE A 15 -8.40 -11.18 -10.63
N ALA A 16 -7.71 -10.85 -9.52
CA ALA A 16 -6.34 -11.28 -9.28
C ALA A 16 -6.21 -12.81 -9.21
N ALA A 17 -7.13 -13.48 -8.51
CA ALA A 17 -7.09 -14.93 -8.34
C ALA A 17 -7.42 -15.72 -9.62
N ASN A 18 -8.19 -15.14 -10.53
CA ASN A 18 -8.57 -15.77 -11.80
C ASN A 18 -7.76 -15.29 -13.00
N ALA A 19 -6.86 -14.34 -12.80
CA ALA A 19 -6.00 -13.85 -13.86
C ALA A 19 -5.02 -14.93 -14.33
N GLN A 20 -4.79 -14.97 -15.64
CA GLN A 20 -3.75 -15.80 -16.24
C GLN A 20 -2.42 -15.04 -16.23
N GLY A 21 -1.36 -15.68 -15.73
CA GLY A 21 -0.03 -15.06 -15.69
C GLY A 21 0.20 -14.12 -14.51
N SER A 22 1.03 -13.11 -14.71
CA SER A 22 1.47 -12.20 -13.65
C SER A 22 0.46 -11.06 -13.42
N VAL A 23 0.23 -10.74 -12.14
CA VAL A 23 -0.69 -9.68 -11.71
C VAL A 23 0.08 -8.59 -10.98
N ARG A 24 -0.30 -7.33 -11.20
CA ARG A 24 0.12 -6.19 -10.39
C ARG A 24 -1.06 -5.33 -10.00
N PHE A 25 -1.04 -4.85 -8.75
CA PHE A 25 -1.97 -3.85 -8.28
C PHE A 25 -1.41 -2.45 -8.50
N LEU A 26 -2.29 -1.52 -8.82
CA LEU A 26 -1.97 -0.11 -9.04
C LEU A 26 -2.76 0.75 -8.06
N ALA A 27 -2.07 1.42 -7.14
CA ALA A 27 -2.59 2.48 -6.30
C ALA A 27 -2.07 3.84 -6.81
N GLY A 28 -1.08 4.44 -6.16
CA GLY A 28 -0.44 5.68 -6.60
C GLY A 28 0.31 5.58 -7.93
N GLY A 29 0.97 4.44 -8.15
CA GLY A 29 1.67 4.13 -9.37
C GLY A 29 3.08 4.72 -9.49
N THR A 30 3.61 5.33 -8.45
CA THR A 30 4.92 5.99 -8.48
C THR A 30 6.07 5.02 -8.74
N ASP A 31 5.96 3.76 -8.30
CA ASP A 31 6.90 2.69 -8.60
C ASP A 31 6.44 1.87 -9.80
N VAL A 32 5.21 1.35 -9.78
CA VAL A 32 4.67 0.44 -10.79
C VAL A 32 4.75 1.02 -12.20
N LEU A 33 4.38 2.30 -12.40
CA LEU A 33 4.43 2.92 -13.73
C LEU A 33 5.86 3.20 -14.21
N VAL A 34 6.79 3.46 -13.30
CA VAL A 34 8.22 3.59 -13.62
C VAL A 34 8.79 2.24 -14.04
N GLN A 35 8.51 1.19 -13.28
CA GLN A 35 8.93 -0.18 -13.57
C GLN A 35 8.36 -0.68 -14.90
N LEU A 36 7.10 -0.38 -15.21
CA LEU A 36 6.48 -0.68 -16.51
C LEU A 36 7.17 0.06 -17.65
N ARG A 37 7.46 1.35 -17.49
CA ARG A 37 8.12 2.16 -18.51
C ARG A 37 9.57 1.74 -18.77
N SER A 38 10.26 1.28 -17.73
CA SER A 38 11.64 0.77 -17.85
C SER A 38 11.72 -0.69 -18.25
N GLU A 39 10.57 -1.32 -18.56
CA GLU A 39 10.47 -2.74 -18.93
C GLU A 39 11.07 -3.71 -17.90
N MET A 40 11.22 -3.27 -16.64
CA MET A 40 11.69 -4.14 -15.54
C MET A 40 10.75 -5.33 -15.32
N PHE A 41 9.46 -5.12 -15.55
CA PHE A 41 8.47 -6.19 -15.65
C PHE A 41 7.29 -5.77 -16.54
N THR A 42 6.61 -6.76 -17.10
CA THR A 42 5.40 -6.56 -17.90
C THR A 42 4.32 -7.51 -17.39
N PRO A 43 3.39 -7.04 -16.52
CA PRO A 43 2.35 -7.90 -16.00
C PRO A 43 1.33 -8.22 -17.08
N ASP A 44 0.75 -9.42 -17.02
CA ASP A 44 -0.36 -9.81 -17.88
C ASP A 44 -1.63 -9.05 -17.51
N THR A 45 -1.80 -8.77 -16.21
CA THR A 45 -2.97 -8.08 -15.65
C THR A 45 -2.54 -6.96 -14.70
N LEU A 46 -3.09 -5.75 -14.92
CA LEU A 46 -2.96 -4.59 -14.03
C LEU A 46 -4.32 -4.26 -13.42
N ILE A 47 -4.40 -4.22 -12.09
CA ILE A 47 -5.62 -3.95 -11.34
C ILE A 47 -5.49 -2.60 -10.62
N ASP A 48 -6.23 -1.62 -11.08
CA ASP A 48 -6.27 -0.27 -10.49
C ASP A 48 -7.32 -0.22 -9.37
N ILE A 49 -6.87 -0.06 -8.13
CA ILE A 49 -7.72 -0.12 -6.94
C ILE A 49 -8.30 1.24 -6.53
N LYS A 50 -7.97 2.32 -7.21
CA LYS A 50 -8.38 3.69 -6.80
C LYS A 50 -9.89 3.92 -6.79
N LYS A 51 -10.66 3.12 -7.54
CA LYS A 51 -12.12 3.18 -7.56
C LYS A 51 -12.78 2.22 -6.57
N ALA A 52 -11.99 1.35 -5.94
CA ALA A 52 -12.56 0.42 -4.96
C ALA A 52 -13.10 1.19 -3.76
N ASP A 53 -14.28 0.80 -3.30
CA ASP A 53 -14.93 1.39 -2.13
C ASP A 53 -14.00 1.32 -0.91
N GLY A 54 -13.86 2.43 -0.19
CA GLY A 54 -12.93 2.58 0.93
C GLY A 54 -11.45 2.76 0.56
N ALA A 55 -11.04 2.62 -0.72
CA ALA A 55 -9.64 2.72 -1.12
C ALA A 55 -9.00 4.10 -0.87
N CYS A 56 -9.79 5.17 -0.96
CA CYS A 56 -9.36 6.55 -0.76
C CYS A 56 -9.91 7.17 0.54
N CYS A 57 -10.38 6.35 1.50
CA CYS A 57 -10.94 6.86 2.75
C CYS A 57 -9.91 6.98 3.86
N ILE A 58 -10.03 8.04 4.66
CA ILE A 58 -9.34 8.22 5.94
C ILE A 58 -10.41 8.33 7.01
N GLU A 59 -10.57 7.33 7.86
CA GLU A 59 -11.67 7.22 8.80
C GLU A 59 -11.18 6.85 10.20
N ARG A 60 -11.87 7.34 11.25
CA ARG A 60 -11.66 6.83 12.59
C ARG A 60 -12.24 5.42 12.71
N SER A 61 -11.45 4.52 13.27
CA SER A 61 -11.93 3.18 13.63
C SER A 61 -12.64 3.20 15.00
N ALA A 62 -13.40 2.13 15.27
CA ALA A 62 -14.19 2.04 16.50
C ALA A 62 -13.35 1.97 17.79
N ASP A 63 -12.08 1.59 17.68
CA ASP A 63 -11.09 1.47 18.76
C ASP A 63 -10.22 2.72 18.91
N ASP A 64 -10.71 3.87 18.43
CA ASP A 64 -10.05 5.19 18.49
C ASP A 64 -8.77 5.29 17.64
N GLY A 65 -8.54 4.30 16.78
CA GLY A 65 -7.48 4.31 15.76
C GLY A 65 -7.90 5.02 14.48
N TRP A 66 -7.12 4.80 13.41
CA TRP A 66 -7.39 5.32 12.07
C TRP A 66 -7.33 4.19 11.03
N ARG A 67 -8.33 4.12 10.16
CA ARG A 67 -8.33 3.28 8.97
C ARG A 67 -7.94 4.13 7.76
N ILE A 68 -6.87 3.74 7.08
CA ILE A 68 -6.33 4.44 5.91
C ILE A 68 -6.46 3.51 4.71
N GLY A 69 -7.18 3.95 3.70
CA GLY A 69 -7.41 3.20 2.47
C GLY A 69 -6.14 3.06 1.63
N ALA A 70 -6.05 1.97 0.87
CA ALA A 70 -4.84 1.59 0.14
C ALA A 70 -4.44 2.57 -0.99
N ALA A 71 -5.36 3.42 -1.43
CA ALA A 71 -5.11 4.43 -2.46
C ALA A 71 -5.08 5.87 -1.92
N VAL A 72 -5.15 6.05 -0.59
CA VAL A 72 -4.94 7.37 0.04
C VAL A 72 -3.52 7.83 -0.23
N THR A 73 -3.40 9.05 -0.75
CA THR A 73 -2.10 9.65 -1.09
C THR A 73 -1.42 10.29 0.12
N GLY A 74 -0.10 10.44 0.07
CA GLY A 74 0.66 11.16 1.10
C GLY A 74 0.16 12.58 1.30
N ALA A 75 -0.18 13.27 0.21
CA ALA A 75 -0.73 14.64 0.27
C ALA A 75 -2.05 14.69 1.04
N GLU A 76 -2.98 13.75 0.78
CA GLU A 76 -4.26 13.67 1.51
C GLU A 76 -4.04 13.40 3.01
N MET A 77 -3.06 12.55 3.36
CA MET A 77 -2.69 12.31 4.76
C MET A 77 -2.13 13.57 5.42
N SER A 78 -1.24 14.28 4.75
CA SER A 78 -0.62 15.53 5.25
C SER A 78 -1.62 16.66 5.45
N GLU A 79 -2.65 16.72 4.62
CA GLU A 79 -3.74 17.71 4.70
C GLU A 79 -4.80 17.34 5.75
N HIS A 80 -4.84 16.07 6.20
CA HIS A 80 -5.83 15.57 7.14
C HIS A 80 -5.49 15.97 8.58
N LYS A 81 -6.03 17.09 9.04
CA LYS A 81 -5.68 17.76 10.32
C LYS A 81 -5.74 16.84 11.55
N HIS A 82 -6.78 16.02 11.67
CA HIS A 82 -6.95 15.15 12.83
C HIS A 82 -5.97 13.98 12.82
N LEU A 83 -5.78 13.33 11.65
CA LEU A 83 -4.78 12.27 11.50
C LEU A 83 -3.38 12.80 11.83
N LYS A 84 -3.02 13.96 11.29
CA LYS A 84 -1.72 14.60 11.54
C LYS A 84 -1.51 14.98 13.01
N SER A 85 -2.58 15.37 13.71
CA SER A 85 -2.53 15.66 15.15
C SER A 85 -2.35 14.40 15.99
N ASP A 86 -3.06 13.33 15.65
CA ASP A 86 -3.07 12.09 16.43
C ASP A 86 -1.83 11.22 16.15
N TRP A 87 -1.37 11.17 14.88
CA TRP A 87 -0.26 10.35 14.42
C TRP A 87 0.77 11.14 13.61
N PRO A 88 1.39 12.19 14.18
CA PRO A 88 2.32 13.05 13.45
C PRO A 88 3.50 12.28 12.86
N GLY A 89 4.08 11.31 13.57
CA GLY A 89 5.22 10.53 13.10
C GLY A 89 4.90 9.66 11.87
N VAL A 90 3.68 9.14 11.76
CA VAL A 90 3.26 8.39 10.55
C VAL A 90 3.12 9.32 9.37
N VAL A 91 2.52 10.51 9.57
CA VAL A 91 2.35 11.50 8.50
C VAL A 91 3.70 12.06 8.06
N GLU A 92 4.60 12.38 9.00
CA GLU A 92 5.97 12.84 8.70
C GLU A 92 6.76 11.81 7.90
N ALA A 93 6.64 10.53 8.24
CA ALA A 93 7.29 9.45 7.48
C ALA A 93 6.76 9.33 6.05
N VAL A 94 5.46 9.55 5.85
CA VAL A 94 4.86 9.57 4.50
C VAL A 94 5.34 10.80 3.71
N ASP A 95 5.54 11.94 4.37
CA ASP A 95 6.09 13.16 3.76
C ASP A 95 7.54 13.01 3.28
N LEU A 96 8.26 11.98 3.73
CA LEU A 96 9.60 11.63 3.22
C LEU A 96 9.55 10.82 1.92
N ILE A 97 8.40 10.28 1.52
CA ILE A 97 8.28 9.48 0.30
C ILE A 97 8.39 10.38 -0.93
N GLY A 98 9.58 10.44 -1.50
CA GLY A 98 9.86 11.18 -2.71
C GLY A 98 9.72 12.71 -2.56
N SER A 99 9.43 13.39 -3.66
CA SER A 99 9.21 14.84 -3.69
C SER A 99 7.72 15.19 -3.50
N THR A 100 7.42 16.46 -3.28
CA THR A 100 6.05 16.97 -3.17
C THR A 100 5.17 16.58 -4.37
N GLN A 101 5.75 16.51 -5.58
CA GLN A 101 5.02 16.06 -6.78
C GLN A 101 4.69 14.56 -6.72
N ILE A 102 5.54 13.77 -6.09
CA ILE A 102 5.33 12.32 -5.88
C ILE A 102 4.27 12.09 -4.81
N GLN A 103 4.27 12.88 -3.74
CA GLN A 103 3.33 12.75 -2.60
C GLN A 103 1.86 12.90 -3.01
N GLY A 104 1.56 13.64 -4.07
CA GLY A 104 0.22 13.69 -4.67
C GLY A 104 -0.25 12.37 -5.32
N ARG A 105 0.61 11.37 -5.39
CA ARG A 105 0.34 10.05 -5.98
C ARG A 105 0.78 8.88 -5.10
N ALA A 106 1.94 8.98 -4.48
CA ALA A 106 2.47 7.93 -3.60
C ALA A 106 1.50 7.65 -2.46
N THR A 107 1.31 6.38 -2.12
CA THR A 107 0.40 5.94 -1.07
C THR A 107 1.18 5.21 0.02
N LEU A 108 0.73 5.33 1.27
CA LEU A 108 1.30 4.62 2.41
C LEU A 108 1.34 3.11 2.17
N VAL A 109 0.20 2.55 1.75
CA VAL A 109 0.08 1.10 1.47
C VAL A 109 0.91 0.69 0.26
N GLY A 110 1.00 1.54 -0.78
CA GLY A 110 1.85 1.29 -1.93
C GLY A 110 3.33 1.22 -1.56
N ASN A 111 3.80 2.12 -0.67
CA ASN A 111 5.17 2.11 -0.17
C ASN A 111 5.48 0.84 0.63
N LEU A 112 4.56 0.41 1.52
CA LEU A 112 4.68 -0.85 2.24
C LEU A 112 4.72 -2.06 1.28
N CYS A 113 3.76 -2.15 0.35
CA CYS A 113 3.64 -3.29 -0.58
C CYS A 113 4.76 -3.35 -1.62
N ASN A 114 5.45 -2.25 -1.89
CA ASN A 114 6.63 -2.24 -2.76
C ASN A 114 7.79 -3.01 -2.14
N GLY A 115 7.81 -3.18 -0.82
CA GLY A 115 8.76 -4.02 -0.09
C GLY A 115 10.21 -3.51 -0.15
N SER A 116 10.44 -2.23 -0.42
CA SER A 116 11.78 -1.66 -0.41
C SER A 116 12.40 -1.71 0.99
N PRO A 117 13.65 -2.20 1.15
CA PRO A 117 14.37 -2.11 2.42
C PRO A 117 14.56 -0.68 2.93
N ALA A 118 14.47 0.30 2.04
CA ALA A 118 14.59 1.74 2.33
C ALA A 118 13.22 2.44 2.35
N ALA A 119 12.14 1.72 2.65
CA ALA A 119 10.79 2.31 2.72
C ALA A 119 10.66 3.20 3.96
N ASP A 120 10.53 4.52 3.75
CA ASP A 120 10.52 5.52 4.82
C ASP A 120 9.35 5.34 5.80
N SER A 121 8.19 4.89 5.32
CA SER A 121 6.98 4.75 6.13
C SER A 121 6.95 3.50 7.02
N VAL A 122 7.71 2.45 6.69
CA VAL A 122 7.65 1.16 7.38
C VAL A 122 8.06 1.25 8.86
N PRO A 123 9.17 1.93 9.24
CA PRO A 123 9.53 2.09 10.65
C PRO A 123 8.45 2.81 11.47
N ALA A 124 7.78 3.80 10.88
CA ALA A 124 6.70 4.52 11.55
C ALA A 124 5.45 3.64 11.74
N LEU A 125 5.12 2.80 10.77
CA LEU A 125 4.02 1.82 10.90
C LEU A 125 4.32 0.78 11.98
N VAL A 126 5.56 0.31 12.07
CA VAL A 126 6.00 -0.60 13.14
C VAL A 126 5.90 0.07 14.52
N ALA A 127 6.37 1.31 14.64
CA ALA A 127 6.30 2.07 15.89
C ALA A 127 4.85 2.39 16.31
N ALA A 128 3.94 2.49 15.36
CA ALA A 128 2.51 2.69 15.58
C ALA A 128 1.75 1.37 15.87
N ASP A 129 2.44 0.23 15.90
CA ASP A 129 1.81 -1.12 16.00
C ASP A 129 0.68 -1.31 14.97
N ALA A 130 0.92 -0.89 13.74
CA ALA A 130 -0.09 -0.85 12.70
C ALA A 130 -0.54 -2.25 12.29
N CYS A 131 -1.84 -2.38 12.05
CA CYS A 131 -2.44 -3.59 11.48
C CYS A 131 -2.75 -3.39 9.99
N ILE A 132 -2.51 -4.42 9.20
CA ILE A 132 -2.80 -4.48 7.77
C ILE A 132 -4.04 -5.32 7.54
N VAL A 133 -5.01 -4.76 6.83
CA VAL A 133 -6.21 -5.48 6.40
C VAL A 133 -5.99 -5.97 4.96
N VAL A 134 -6.03 -7.28 4.77
CA VAL A 134 -5.82 -7.93 3.47
C VAL A 134 -7.12 -8.57 3.00
N GLN A 135 -7.57 -8.21 1.80
CA GLN A 135 -8.71 -8.83 1.14
C GLN A 135 -8.25 -9.98 0.25
N SER A 136 -8.90 -11.13 0.40
CA SER A 136 -8.72 -12.32 -0.44
C SER A 136 -10.07 -12.90 -0.88
N LEU A 137 -10.05 -14.01 -1.65
CA LEU A 137 -11.26 -14.75 -2.00
C LEU A 137 -11.99 -15.33 -0.77
N SER A 138 -11.25 -15.64 0.27
CA SER A 138 -11.81 -16.17 1.54
C SER A 138 -12.32 -15.09 2.48
N GLY A 139 -12.25 -13.82 2.09
CA GLY A 139 -12.65 -12.65 2.88
C GLY A 139 -11.49 -11.81 3.37
N GLU A 140 -11.77 -10.95 4.32
CA GLU A 140 -10.77 -10.10 4.98
C GLU A 140 -10.02 -10.86 6.07
N ARG A 141 -8.74 -10.54 6.21
CA ARG A 141 -7.93 -10.90 7.37
C ARG A 141 -7.12 -9.71 7.82
N THR A 142 -6.90 -9.62 9.14
CA THR A 142 -6.02 -8.59 9.73
C THR A 142 -4.74 -9.26 10.20
N MET A 143 -3.61 -8.58 10.02
CA MET A 143 -2.30 -9.01 10.52
C MET A 143 -1.51 -7.80 11.01
N ASN A 144 -0.57 -8.01 11.92
CA ASN A 144 0.37 -6.96 12.30
C ASN A 144 1.29 -6.63 11.13
N VAL A 145 1.73 -5.38 11.02
CA VAL A 145 2.65 -4.94 9.96
C VAL A 145 3.95 -5.74 9.95
N MET A 146 4.43 -6.17 11.11
CA MET A 146 5.63 -7.01 11.23
C MET A 146 5.47 -8.38 10.55
N ASP A 147 4.26 -8.96 10.61
CA ASP A 147 3.96 -10.25 9.97
C ASP A 147 3.79 -10.11 8.44
N CYS A 148 3.58 -8.88 7.95
CA CYS A 148 3.50 -8.58 6.53
C CYS A 148 4.88 -8.49 5.86
N LEU A 149 5.93 -8.26 6.63
CA LEU A 149 7.29 -7.98 6.15
C LEU A 149 8.18 -9.24 6.17
N LEU A 150 7.78 -10.28 5.48
CA LEU A 150 8.51 -11.57 5.43
C LEU A 150 9.99 -11.42 5.02
N TYR A 151 10.31 -10.46 4.16
CA TYR A 151 11.66 -10.23 3.67
C TYR A 151 12.63 -9.69 4.75
N THR A 152 12.13 -9.17 5.87
CA THR A 152 13.01 -8.61 6.92
C THR A 152 13.77 -9.69 7.67
N SER A 153 13.25 -10.91 7.75
CA SER A 153 13.94 -12.06 8.33
C SER A 153 14.78 -12.81 7.29
N ASP A 154 14.24 -13.04 6.09
CA ASP A 154 14.90 -13.86 5.07
C ASP A 154 16.10 -13.16 4.43
N ALA A 155 16.03 -11.85 4.17
CA ALA A 155 17.13 -11.08 3.61
C ALA A 155 18.36 -11.01 4.55
N ALA A 156 18.15 -11.11 5.87
CA ALA A 156 19.25 -11.16 6.85
C ALA A 156 19.94 -12.53 6.89
N ASP A 157 19.23 -13.59 6.56
CA ASP A 157 19.74 -14.95 6.54
C ASP A 157 20.48 -15.29 5.23
N GLU A 158 20.01 -14.76 4.09
CA GLU A 158 20.71 -14.92 2.80
C GLU A 158 22.08 -14.21 2.75
N LEU A 159 22.27 -13.13 3.50
CA LEU A 159 23.55 -12.42 3.61
C LEU A 159 24.56 -13.12 4.53
N ARG A 160 24.18 -14.19 5.23
CA ARG A 160 25.03 -14.98 6.13
C ARG A 160 25.44 -16.33 5.56
N SER A 161 24.94 -16.70 4.40
CA SER A 161 25.32 -17.90 3.66
C SER A 161 26.23 -17.55 2.47
#